data_2630dcf56cafc6d66151610efc7b7dc9
#
_entry.id   2630dcf56cafc6d66151610efc7b7dc9
#
_cell.length_a   1.000
_cell.length_b   1.000
_cell.length_c   1.000
_cell.angle_alpha   90.00
_cell.angle_beta   90.00
_cell.angle_gamma   90.00
#
_symmetry.space_group_name_H-M   'P 1'
#
loop_
_entity.id
_entity.type
_entity.pdbx_description
1 polymer ?
#
loop_
_entity_poly.entity_id
_entity_poly.type
_entity_poly.pdbx_seq_one_letter_code
_entity_poly.pdbx_strand_id
1 'polypeptide(L)'
;MSDQDVKIEAVGPSYRVTVDSREYVFRDVRVDRDLSADVAVSHGGRHLFRSTSALSLTGRKNIARTAAEMDSGDYPAWLAATFAASEAVMEAVEQLASGVDLRYSPLVTDRPAWTARPFWPDGAGFLIMPGEAGKSTILRAIAVSIVTGLEIIPGIVPMVRGPVLLVVAEDPSQRSHTFSIEAICRGAGIDRSGLDYPIILVPSKGRPLHRLVRSLAERAADAAGVIMDAQQGLLAIGEQGNIRDQAALFWNAIDELDRPAFVTAHPNLEQARTWDRSDGRAAGSEVNRDRPRIAWAGHWADERAVAGASFRRYTLTCTKYNNGPHPGPLSFGMSWTFPLGDDDPGEVSFSPCQPVIRARKTDAPRLTAAMQQTLDAYQAGATTPAKLQAALGLDSYETAHSRLARLQQSGALDAEVSE
;
A
#
# COMPACT_ATOMS: atom_id res chain seq x y z
N MET A 1 -38.34 -19.16 -28.45
CA MET A 1 -37.06 -18.50 -28.45
C MET A 1 -36.09 -19.46 -29.10
N SER A 2 -35.46 -19.12 -30.24
CA SER A 2 -34.47 -19.99 -30.89
C SER A 2 -33.25 -20.07 -29.96
N ASP A 3 -32.72 -21.28 -29.77
CA ASP A 3 -31.45 -21.51 -29.07
C ASP A 3 -30.37 -20.69 -29.77
N GLN A 4 -30.02 -19.54 -29.21
CA GLN A 4 -28.89 -18.75 -29.68
C GLN A 4 -27.59 -19.43 -29.17
N ASP A 5 -26.65 -19.68 -30.06
CA ASP A 5 -25.35 -20.24 -29.69
C ASP A 5 -24.54 -19.14 -29.01
N VAL A 6 -24.55 -19.10 -27.66
CA VAL A 6 -23.84 -18.15 -26.84
C VAL A 6 -22.54 -18.77 -26.34
N LYS A 7 -21.41 -18.20 -26.73
CA LYS A 7 -20.09 -18.59 -26.25
C LYS A 7 -19.48 -17.45 -25.44
N ILE A 8 -19.06 -17.75 -24.23
CA ILE A 8 -18.36 -16.80 -23.36
C ILE A 8 -16.93 -17.28 -23.10
N GLU A 9 -15.99 -16.37 -23.21
CA GLU A 9 -14.57 -16.57 -22.93
C GLU A 9 -14.05 -15.44 -22.03
N ALA A 10 -13.48 -15.80 -20.88
CA ALA A 10 -12.78 -14.83 -20.04
C ALA A 10 -11.38 -14.59 -20.63
N VAL A 11 -11.05 -13.33 -20.92
CA VAL A 11 -9.78 -12.91 -21.51
C VAL A 11 -9.15 -11.86 -20.58
N GLY A 12 -8.40 -12.31 -19.57
CA GLY A 12 -7.92 -11.44 -18.51
C GLY A 12 -9.08 -10.75 -17.76
N PRO A 13 -9.06 -9.42 -17.59
CA PRO A 13 -10.12 -8.67 -16.92
C PRO A 13 -11.34 -8.40 -17.81
N SER A 14 -11.45 -9.07 -18.94
CA SER A 14 -12.49 -8.82 -19.95
C SER A 14 -13.25 -10.11 -20.27
N TYR A 15 -14.50 -9.96 -20.71
CA TYR A 15 -15.30 -11.07 -21.22
C TYR A 15 -15.52 -10.86 -22.72
N ARG A 16 -15.21 -11.88 -23.51
CA ARG A 16 -15.58 -11.96 -24.92
C ARG A 16 -16.80 -12.88 -25.03
N VAL A 17 -17.89 -12.34 -25.54
CA VAL A 17 -19.14 -13.10 -25.75
C VAL A 17 -19.47 -13.09 -27.22
N THR A 18 -19.63 -14.27 -27.79
CA THR A 18 -20.08 -14.45 -29.17
C THR A 18 -21.50 -14.97 -29.16
N VAL A 19 -22.39 -14.29 -29.85
CA VAL A 19 -23.79 -14.69 -30.05
C VAL A 19 -24.02 -14.74 -31.55
N ASP A 20 -24.21 -15.92 -32.10
CA ASP A 20 -24.16 -16.19 -33.53
C ASP A 20 -22.86 -15.71 -34.17
N SER A 21 -22.91 -14.71 -35.06
CA SER A 21 -21.74 -14.08 -35.70
C SER A 21 -21.35 -12.72 -35.09
N ARG A 22 -21.99 -12.32 -33.99
CA ARG A 22 -21.82 -11.04 -33.29
C ARG A 22 -20.92 -11.24 -32.11
N GLU A 23 -19.86 -10.41 -32.03
CA GLU A 23 -18.91 -10.45 -30.92
C GLU A 23 -19.07 -9.21 -30.06
N TYR A 24 -19.13 -9.42 -28.74
CA TYR A 24 -19.17 -8.39 -27.72
C TYR A 24 -17.96 -8.57 -26.82
N VAL A 25 -17.17 -7.53 -26.63
CA VAL A 25 -16.07 -7.52 -25.67
C VAL A 25 -16.42 -6.56 -24.54
N PHE A 26 -16.71 -7.11 -23.38
CA PHE A 26 -17.01 -6.36 -22.17
C PHE A 26 -15.71 -6.18 -21.39
N ARG A 27 -15.34 -4.92 -21.12
CA ARG A 27 -14.18 -4.52 -20.33
C ARG A 27 -14.62 -3.71 -19.13
N ASP A 28 -13.80 -3.71 -18.08
CA ASP A 28 -14.09 -2.92 -16.87
C ASP A 28 -15.48 -3.15 -16.32
N VAL A 29 -15.91 -4.41 -16.28
CA VAL A 29 -17.22 -4.77 -15.75
C VAL A 29 -17.26 -4.39 -14.28
N ARG A 30 -18.16 -3.49 -13.90
CA ARG A 30 -18.34 -2.98 -12.55
C ARG A 30 -19.71 -3.37 -12.03
N VAL A 31 -19.72 -3.93 -10.83
CA VAL A 31 -20.93 -4.32 -10.12
C VAL A 31 -21.09 -3.35 -8.95
N ASP A 32 -21.80 -2.26 -9.21
CA ASP A 32 -22.23 -1.34 -8.15
C ASP A 32 -23.75 -1.56 -7.91
N ARG A 33 -24.56 -0.49 -7.99
CA ARG A 33 -26.03 -0.59 -7.98
C ARG A 33 -26.59 -1.15 -9.27
N ASP A 34 -25.88 -0.92 -10.38
CA ASP A 34 -26.16 -1.45 -11.70
C ASP A 34 -24.86 -1.99 -12.31
N LEU A 35 -24.97 -3.07 -13.09
CA LEU A 35 -23.85 -3.59 -13.85
C LEU A 35 -23.51 -2.60 -14.98
N SER A 36 -22.27 -2.17 -15.08
CA SER A 36 -21.77 -1.31 -16.15
C SER A 36 -20.49 -1.87 -16.74
N ALA A 37 -20.26 -1.61 -18.02
CA ALA A 37 -19.04 -2.05 -18.71
C ALA A 37 -18.72 -1.14 -19.90
N ASP A 38 -17.45 -1.16 -20.32
CA ASP A 38 -17.03 -0.74 -21.65
C ASP A 38 -17.31 -1.87 -22.64
N VAL A 39 -18.22 -1.66 -23.57
CA VAL A 39 -18.64 -2.67 -24.53
C VAL A 39 -18.12 -2.31 -25.92
N ALA A 40 -17.31 -3.17 -26.51
CA ALA A 40 -16.95 -3.12 -27.92
C ALA A 40 -17.78 -4.14 -28.70
N VAL A 41 -18.36 -3.76 -29.81
CA VAL A 41 -19.25 -4.59 -30.63
C VAL A 41 -18.63 -4.79 -32.01
N SER A 42 -18.63 -6.03 -32.48
CA SER A 42 -18.13 -6.42 -33.80
C SER A 42 -19.12 -7.43 -34.47
N HIS A 43 -19.13 -7.45 -35.78
CA HIS A 43 -19.89 -8.43 -36.57
C HIS A 43 -19.10 -8.90 -37.79
N GLY A 44 -18.99 -10.20 -37.99
CA GLY A 44 -18.24 -10.76 -39.10
C GLY A 44 -16.76 -10.36 -39.13
N GLY A 45 -16.14 -10.12 -37.96
CA GLY A 45 -14.77 -9.63 -37.82
C GLY A 45 -14.59 -8.10 -38.02
N ARG A 46 -15.67 -7.37 -38.36
CA ARG A 46 -15.65 -5.90 -38.51
C ARG A 46 -16.02 -5.26 -37.19
N HIS A 47 -15.14 -4.39 -36.65
CA HIS A 47 -15.47 -3.56 -35.50
C HIS A 47 -16.54 -2.52 -35.87
N LEU A 48 -17.62 -2.46 -35.10
CA LEU A 48 -18.70 -1.50 -35.31
C LEU A 48 -18.50 -0.25 -34.44
N PHE A 49 -18.51 -0.41 -33.12
CA PHE A 49 -18.32 0.71 -32.19
C PHE A 49 -17.88 0.24 -30.80
N ARG A 50 -17.57 1.20 -29.95
CA ARG A 50 -17.31 1.02 -28.51
C ARG A 50 -18.15 2.03 -27.73
N SER A 51 -18.74 1.60 -26.62
CA SER A 51 -19.55 2.45 -25.75
C SER A 51 -19.34 2.06 -24.29
N THR A 52 -19.23 3.03 -23.42
CA THR A 52 -19.33 2.80 -21.96
C THR A 52 -20.80 2.93 -21.59
N SER A 53 -21.40 1.86 -21.11
CA SER A 53 -22.83 1.83 -20.82
C SER A 53 -23.16 1.03 -19.59
N ALA A 54 -24.15 1.50 -18.82
CA ALA A 54 -24.81 0.63 -17.87
C ALA A 54 -25.50 -0.53 -18.63
N LEU A 55 -25.36 -1.76 -18.15
CA LEU A 55 -26.04 -2.92 -18.73
C LEU A 55 -27.51 -3.02 -18.27
N SER A 56 -28.12 -1.89 -17.93
CA SER A 56 -29.54 -1.71 -17.69
C SER A 56 -30.36 -1.94 -18.97
N LEU A 57 -31.67 -2.11 -18.82
CA LEU A 57 -32.55 -2.28 -19.94
C LEU A 57 -32.39 -1.20 -21.03
N THR A 58 -32.26 0.05 -20.60
CA THR A 58 -32.03 1.21 -21.50
C THR A 58 -30.67 1.14 -22.18
N GLY A 59 -29.61 0.83 -21.43
CA GLY A 59 -28.24 0.70 -21.96
C GLY A 59 -28.15 -0.39 -23.03
N ARG A 60 -28.70 -1.58 -22.76
CA ARG A 60 -28.73 -2.70 -23.72
C ARG A 60 -29.50 -2.33 -25.00
N LYS A 61 -30.64 -1.65 -24.86
CA LYS A 61 -31.43 -1.16 -26.02
C LYS A 61 -30.62 -0.15 -26.86
N ASN A 62 -29.85 0.74 -26.23
CA ASN A 62 -29.02 1.69 -26.95
C ASN A 62 -27.86 1.00 -27.68
N ILE A 63 -27.18 0.05 -27.05
CA ILE A 63 -26.14 -0.78 -27.70
C ILE A 63 -26.72 -1.47 -28.94
N ALA A 64 -27.85 -2.15 -28.80
CA ALA A 64 -28.49 -2.87 -29.87
C ALA A 64 -28.94 -1.97 -31.04
N ARG A 65 -29.46 -0.77 -30.71
CA ARG A 65 -29.87 0.21 -31.73
C ARG A 65 -28.67 0.71 -32.52
N THR A 66 -27.63 1.14 -31.83
CA THR A 66 -26.41 1.62 -32.48
C THR A 66 -25.75 0.55 -33.35
N ALA A 67 -25.75 -0.71 -32.88
CA ALA A 67 -25.21 -1.82 -33.66
C ALA A 67 -26.06 -2.10 -34.94
N ALA A 68 -27.39 -2.09 -34.84
CA ALA A 68 -28.26 -2.26 -35.96
C ALA A 68 -28.12 -1.13 -37.01
N GLU A 69 -27.98 0.13 -36.57
CA GLU A 69 -27.77 1.29 -37.44
C GLU A 69 -26.43 1.17 -38.19
N MET A 70 -25.35 0.76 -37.52
CA MET A 70 -24.01 0.66 -38.11
C MET A 70 -23.83 -0.55 -39.02
N ASP A 71 -24.58 -1.61 -38.80
CA ASP A 71 -24.49 -2.88 -39.55
C ASP A 71 -25.59 -3.00 -40.60
N SER A 72 -26.46 -2.01 -40.74
CA SER A 72 -27.65 -2.08 -41.60
C SER A 72 -28.53 -3.33 -41.32
N GLY A 73 -28.53 -3.79 -40.07
CA GLY A 73 -29.06 -5.06 -39.64
C GLY A 73 -30.44 -4.95 -38.99
N ASP A 74 -31.02 -6.10 -38.71
CA ASP A 74 -32.28 -6.24 -38.01
C ASP A 74 -32.16 -5.90 -36.52
N TYR A 75 -32.80 -4.79 -36.10
CA TYR A 75 -32.77 -4.36 -34.68
C TYR A 75 -33.27 -5.40 -33.69
N PRO A 76 -34.36 -6.14 -33.92
CA PRO A 76 -34.79 -7.26 -33.08
C PRO A 76 -33.72 -8.32 -32.87
N ALA A 77 -32.98 -8.70 -33.91
CA ALA A 77 -31.89 -9.66 -33.81
C ALA A 77 -30.70 -9.11 -33.00
N TRP A 78 -30.35 -7.84 -33.21
CA TRP A 78 -29.32 -7.15 -32.41
C TRP A 78 -29.74 -7.00 -30.95
N LEU A 79 -31.03 -6.73 -30.69
CA LEU A 79 -31.54 -6.62 -29.33
C LEU A 79 -31.45 -7.95 -28.60
N ALA A 80 -31.90 -9.04 -29.23
CA ALA A 80 -31.82 -10.37 -28.63
C ALA A 80 -30.37 -10.78 -28.33
N ALA A 81 -29.46 -10.58 -29.29
CA ALA A 81 -28.02 -10.89 -29.10
C ALA A 81 -27.37 -10.04 -28.01
N THR A 82 -27.69 -8.75 -27.92
CA THR A 82 -27.15 -7.87 -26.86
C THR A 82 -27.64 -8.28 -25.48
N PHE A 83 -28.90 -8.70 -25.37
CA PHE A 83 -29.44 -9.21 -24.11
C PHE A 83 -28.76 -10.52 -23.73
N ALA A 84 -28.65 -11.48 -24.62
CA ALA A 84 -28.00 -12.76 -24.37
C ALA A 84 -26.53 -12.58 -23.98
N ALA A 85 -25.79 -11.71 -24.66
CA ALA A 85 -24.40 -11.39 -24.31
C ALA A 85 -24.26 -10.75 -22.93
N SER A 86 -25.17 -9.83 -22.61
CA SER A 86 -25.14 -9.15 -21.29
C SER A 86 -25.50 -10.10 -20.15
N GLU A 87 -26.46 -10.99 -20.35
CA GLU A 87 -26.86 -12.00 -19.36
C GLU A 87 -25.75 -13.01 -19.13
N ALA A 88 -25.05 -13.46 -20.17
CA ALA A 88 -23.91 -14.37 -20.05
C ALA A 88 -22.78 -13.75 -19.22
N VAL A 89 -22.47 -12.44 -19.40
CA VAL A 89 -21.49 -11.75 -18.57
C VAL A 89 -21.95 -11.59 -17.14
N MET A 90 -23.23 -11.26 -16.91
CA MET A 90 -23.78 -11.16 -15.56
C MET A 90 -23.69 -12.50 -14.84
N GLU A 91 -24.06 -13.59 -15.48
CA GLU A 91 -23.96 -14.94 -14.92
C GLU A 91 -22.51 -15.32 -14.62
N ALA A 92 -21.56 -15.03 -15.52
CA ALA A 92 -20.15 -15.28 -15.29
C ALA A 92 -19.59 -14.48 -14.12
N VAL A 93 -19.99 -13.21 -13.96
CA VAL A 93 -19.60 -12.37 -12.82
C VAL A 93 -20.21 -12.89 -11.52
N GLU A 94 -21.47 -13.31 -11.53
CA GLU A 94 -22.14 -13.92 -10.37
C GLU A 94 -21.50 -15.26 -9.98
N GLN A 95 -21.10 -16.09 -10.94
CA GLN A 95 -20.37 -17.33 -10.69
C GLN A 95 -19.01 -17.06 -10.03
N LEU A 96 -18.28 -16.01 -10.47
CA LEU A 96 -17.03 -15.59 -9.80
C LEU A 96 -17.30 -15.06 -8.38
N ALA A 97 -18.43 -14.42 -8.16
CA ALA A 97 -18.85 -13.92 -6.84
C ALA A 97 -19.42 -15.02 -5.93
N SER A 98 -19.81 -16.18 -6.47
CA SER A 98 -20.44 -17.29 -5.71
C SER A 98 -19.54 -17.96 -4.69
N GLY A 99 -18.27 -17.59 -4.67
CA GLY A 99 -17.30 -18.12 -3.73
C GLY A 99 -16.78 -19.51 -4.11
N VAL A 100 -15.63 -19.85 -3.56
CA VAL A 100 -14.97 -21.15 -3.74
C VAL A 100 -15.17 -21.97 -2.46
N ASP A 101 -15.65 -23.21 -2.57
CA ASP A 101 -15.67 -24.11 -1.43
C ASP A 101 -14.25 -24.54 -1.05
N LEU A 102 -13.72 -23.91 -0.02
CA LEU A 102 -12.34 -24.11 0.42
C LEU A 102 -12.05 -25.54 0.90
N ARG A 103 -13.06 -26.34 1.20
CA ARG A 103 -12.89 -27.76 1.59
C ARG A 103 -12.34 -28.61 0.44
N TYR A 104 -12.67 -28.24 -0.79
CA TYR A 104 -12.30 -28.95 -2.02
C TYR A 104 -11.30 -28.19 -2.88
N SER A 105 -10.96 -26.96 -2.48
CA SER A 105 -9.94 -26.20 -3.19
C SER A 105 -8.57 -26.83 -2.96
N PRO A 106 -7.79 -27.07 -4.02
CA PRO A 106 -6.42 -27.51 -3.87
C PRO A 106 -5.66 -26.47 -3.03
N LEU A 107 -4.77 -26.95 -2.17
CA LEU A 107 -3.83 -26.03 -1.50
C LEU A 107 -3.02 -25.35 -2.59
N VAL A 108 -3.10 -24.02 -2.67
CA VAL A 108 -2.25 -23.22 -3.56
C VAL A 108 -0.84 -23.24 -2.96
N THR A 109 -0.03 -24.18 -3.41
CA THR A 109 1.36 -24.35 -2.94
C THR A 109 2.37 -23.74 -3.89
N ASP A 110 1.92 -23.23 -5.03
CA ASP A 110 2.77 -22.80 -6.14
C ASP A 110 3.41 -21.44 -5.91
N ARG A 111 2.86 -20.63 -4.99
CA ARG A 111 3.44 -19.35 -4.59
C ARG A 111 4.01 -19.46 -3.18
N PRO A 112 5.25 -19.02 -2.96
CA PRO A 112 5.78 -18.87 -1.61
C PRO A 112 4.88 -17.94 -0.79
N ALA A 113 4.64 -18.26 0.47
CA ALA A 113 3.88 -17.40 1.39
C ALA A 113 4.53 -16.02 1.61
N TRP A 114 5.74 -15.83 1.10
CA TRP A 114 6.56 -14.64 1.22
C TRP A 114 7.23 -14.29 -0.10
N THR A 115 7.19 -13.02 -0.46
CA THR A 115 8.03 -12.43 -1.51
C THR A 115 9.45 -12.21 -0.98
N ALA A 116 9.57 -11.62 0.21
CA ALA A 116 10.82 -11.47 0.95
C ALA A 116 10.56 -11.66 2.46
N ARG A 117 11.06 -12.75 3.03
CA ARG A 117 10.79 -13.13 4.43
C ARG A 117 11.73 -12.42 5.40
N PRO A 118 11.27 -11.94 6.56
CA PRO A 118 9.87 -11.85 7.01
C PRO A 118 9.21 -10.50 6.68
N PHE A 119 9.75 -9.76 5.74
CA PHE A 119 9.41 -8.37 5.47
C PHE A 119 8.18 -8.19 4.56
N TRP A 120 8.08 -8.98 3.49
CA TRP A 120 7.06 -8.84 2.45
C TRP A 120 6.37 -10.18 2.16
N PRO A 121 5.14 -10.41 2.64
CA PRO A 121 4.36 -11.62 2.35
C PRO A 121 3.84 -11.61 0.90
N ASP A 122 3.31 -12.74 0.46
CA ASP A 122 2.49 -12.80 -0.75
C ASP A 122 1.21 -11.98 -0.53
N GLY A 123 1.17 -10.78 -1.11
CA GLY A 123 0.11 -9.79 -0.95
C GLY A 123 0.64 -8.38 -0.64
N ALA A 124 -0.22 -7.54 -0.06
CA ALA A 124 0.12 -6.14 0.18
C ALA A 124 0.94 -5.94 1.47
N GLY A 125 2.11 -5.31 1.34
CA GLY A 125 2.96 -4.86 2.43
C GLY A 125 3.05 -3.33 2.51
N PHE A 126 3.37 -2.82 3.69
CA PHE A 126 3.39 -1.39 3.95
C PHE A 126 4.55 -0.97 4.86
N LEU A 127 5.31 0.05 4.45
CA LEU A 127 6.39 0.63 5.26
C LEU A 127 6.12 2.10 5.53
N ILE A 128 6.02 2.46 6.79
CA ILE A 128 5.77 3.82 7.26
C ILE A 128 7.04 4.36 7.91
N MET A 129 7.54 5.45 7.37
CA MET A 129 8.68 6.19 7.92
C MET A 129 8.57 7.67 7.53
N PRO A 130 9.10 8.60 8.32
CA PRO A 130 9.21 10.01 7.93
C PRO A 130 9.96 10.25 6.62
N GLY A 131 9.87 11.48 6.09
CA GLY A 131 10.69 11.92 4.97
C GLY A 131 12.18 11.75 5.26
N GLU A 132 12.99 11.62 4.21
CA GLU A 132 14.46 11.51 4.29
C GLU A 132 15.00 10.35 5.13
N ALA A 133 14.11 9.45 5.56
CA ALA A 133 14.45 8.29 6.37
C ALA A 133 15.06 7.11 5.58
N GLY A 134 15.29 7.23 4.28
CA GLY A 134 15.88 6.17 3.46
C GLY A 134 14.92 5.08 3.00
N LYS A 135 13.57 5.28 3.08
CA LYS A 135 12.56 4.32 2.61
C LYS A 135 12.82 3.81 1.19
N SER A 136 13.01 4.76 0.28
CA SER A 136 13.23 4.46 -1.14
C SER A 136 14.48 3.61 -1.37
N THR A 137 15.56 3.85 -0.60
CA THR A 137 16.78 3.05 -0.66
C THR A 137 16.55 1.63 -0.14
N ILE A 138 15.83 1.48 0.97
CA ILE A 138 15.45 0.17 1.51
C ILE A 138 14.65 -0.63 0.47
N LEU A 139 13.63 -0.02 -0.16
CA LEU A 139 12.82 -0.72 -1.14
C LEU A 139 13.59 -1.08 -2.43
N ARG A 140 14.51 -0.20 -2.87
CA ARG A 140 15.38 -0.52 -4.02
C ARG A 140 16.34 -1.67 -3.67
N ALA A 141 16.86 -1.73 -2.45
CA ALA A 141 17.66 -2.87 -2.01
C ALA A 141 16.86 -4.18 -1.97
N ILE A 142 15.60 -4.13 -1.58
CA ILE A 142 14.69 -5.29 -1.64
C ILE A 142 14.42 -5.68 -3.11
N ALA A 143 14.25 -4.71 -4.02
CA ALA A 143 14.14 -5.00 -5.45
C ALA A 143 15.40 -5.71 -5.97
N VAL A 144 16.59 -5.22 -5.62
CA VAL A 144 17.87 -5.89 -5.97
C VAL A 144 17.93 -7.29 -5.36
N SER A 145 17.50 -7.48 -4.10
CA SER A 145 17.41 -8.81 -3.48
C SER A 145 16.55 -9.77 -4.30
N ILE A 146 15.36 -9.34 -4.71
CA ILE A 146 14.42 -10.19 -5.46
C ILE A 146 14.98 -10.56 -6.85
N VAL A 147 15.55 -9.60 -7.57
CA VAL A 147 16.05 -9.88 -8.93
C VAL A 147 17.34 -10.71 -8.94
N THR A 148 18.11 -10.70 -7.84
CA THR A 148 19.35 -11.48 -7.72
C THR A 148 19.17 -12.77 -6.93
N GLY A 149 18.18 -12.84 -6.06
CA GLY A 149 18.03 -13.91 -5.09
C GLY A 149 18.99 -13.80 -3.89
N LEU A 150 19.70 -12.68 -3.73
CA LEU A 150 20.67 -12.47 -2.66
C LEU A 150 20.04 -11.72 -1.48
N GLU A 151 20.47 -12.03 -0.28
CA GLU A 151 20.11 -11.26 0.93
C GLU A 151 20.93 -9.97 0.97
N ILE A 152 20.41 -8.88 0.40
CA ILE A 152 21.09 -7.57 0.39
C ILE A 152 20.94 -6.87 1.74
N ILE A 153 19.75 -6.91 2.34
CA ILE A 153 19.50 -6.36 3.68
C ILE A 153 19.53 -7.53 4.66
N PRO A 154 20.43 -7.53 5.65
CA PRO A 154 20.51 -8.61 6.63
C PRO A 154 19.17 -8.91 7.33
N GLY A 155 18.78 -10.17 7.33
CA GLY A 155 17.53 -10.64 7.91
C GLY A 155 16.32 -10.52 6.97
N ILE A 156 16.48 -10.05 5.71
CA ILE A 156 15.42 -10.03 4.70
C ILE A 156 15.80 -10.94 3.54
N VAL A 157 15.28 -12.16 3.56
CA VAL A 157 15.62 -13.20 2.58
C VAL A 157 14.61 -13.21 1.43
N PRO A 158 15.01 -12.99 0.17
CA PRO A 158 14.11 -13.13 -0.97
C PRO A 158 13.67 -14.59 -1.12
N MET A 159 12.37 -14.81 -1.23
CA MET A 159 11.77 -16.15 -1.38
C MET A 159 11.32 -16.43 -2.81
N VAL A 160 11.24 -15.37 -3.61
CA VAL A 160 10.95 -15.42 -5.06
C VAL A 160 12.04 -14.70 -5.82
N ARG A 161 12.21 -15.05 -7.10
CA ARG A 161 13.09 -14.37 -8.05
C ARG A 161 12.29 -14.02 -9.29
N GLY A 162 12.51 -12.84 -9.82
CA GLY A 162 11.84 -12.39 -11.03
C GLY A 162 11.90 -10.88 -11.22
N PRO A 163 11.30 -10.36 -12.31
CA PRO A 163 11.21 -8.93 -12.55
C PRO A 163 10.51 -8.19 -11.41
N VAL A 164 10.95 -6.97 -11.13
CA VAL A 164 10.29 -6.09 -10.13
C VAL A 164 9.85 -4.81 -10.82
N LEU A 165 8.58 -4.42 -10.64
CA LEU A 165 8.09 -3.11 -11.05
C LEU A 165 8.30 -2.11 -9.91
N LEU A 166 8.94 -0.98 -10.23
CA LEU A 166 9.12 0.13 -9.31
C LEU A 166 8.27 1.31 -9.79
N VAL A 167 7.10 1.48 -9.18
CA VAL A 167 6.17 2.58 -9.46
C VAL A 167 6.53 3.76 -8.57
N VAL A 168 6.92 4.89 -9.19
CA VAL A 168 7.41 6.06 -8.47
C VAL A 168 6.51 7.26 -8.72
N ALA A 169 6.20 7.96 -7.64
CA ALA A 169 5.31 9.13 -7.67
C ALA A 169 6.03 10.45 -7.40
N GLU A 170 7.03 10.43 -6.53
CA GLU A 170 7.66 11.66 -6.02
C GLU A 170 8.90 12.07 -6.82
N ASP A 171 9.71 11.12 -7.27
CA ASP A 171 10.91 11.39 -8.07
C ASP A 171 10.83 10.66 -9.42
N PRO A 172 10.42 11.34 -10.50
CA PRO A 172 10.35 10.73 -11.83
C PRO A 172 11.72 10.60 -12.52
N SER A 173 12.82 11.04 -11.88
CA SER A 173 14.16 11.04 -12.46
C SER A 173 14.70 9.63 -12.63
N GLN A 174 14.75 9.15 -13.87
CA GLN A 174 15.38 7.86 -14.20
C GLN A 174 16.83 7.81 -13.72
N ARG A 175 17.58 8.93 -13.83
CA ARG A 175 18.98 9.00 -13.40
C ARG A 175 19.10 8.74 -11.89
N SER A 176 18.29 9.38 -11.06
CA SER A 176 18.31 9.20 -9.60
C SER A 176 18.07 7.74 -9.20
N HIS A 177 17.08 7.08 -9.84
CA HIS A 177 16.80 5.67 -9.58
C HIS A 177 17.94 4.76 -10.05
N THR A 178 18.47 5.00 -11.25
CA THR A 178 19.59 4.23 -11.79
C THR A 178 20.82 4.34 -10.91
N PHE A 179 21.16 5.54 -10.43
CA PHE A 179 22.28 5.77 -9.53
C PHE A 179 22.08 5.07 -8.19
N SER A 180 20.88 5.15 -7.62
CA SER A 180 20.59 4.48 -6.36
C SER A 180 20.70 2.94 -6.47
N ILE A 181 20.21 2.35 -7.56
CA ILE A 181 20.34 0.90 -7.81
C ILE A 181 21.81 0.53 -8.02
N GLU A 182 22.55 1.32 -8.81
CA GLU A 182 23.98 1.13 -9.03
C GLU A 182 24.78 1.16 -7.74
N ALA A 183 24.50 2.16 -6.87
CA ALA A 183 25.15 2.28 -5.57
C ALA A 183 24.92 1.06 -4.67
N ILE A 184 23.67 0.54 -4.68
CA ILE A 184 23.30 -0.68 -3.94
C ILE A 184 24.01 -1.90 -4.50
N CYS A 185 24.06 -2.04 -5.83
CA CYS A 185 24.75 -3.14 -6.48
C CYS A 185 26.25 -3.12 -6.15
N ARG A 186 26.91 -1.95 -6.21
CA ARG A 186 28.33 -1.80 -5.81
C ARG A 186 28.56 -2.20 -4.36
N GLY A 187 27.73 -1.73 -3.44
CA GLY A 187 27.85 -2.07 -2.01
C GLY A 187 27.63 -3.56 -1.73
N ALA A 188 26.92 -4.24 -2.61
CA ALA A 188 26.73 -5.69 -2.56
C ALA A 188 27.76 -6.49 -3.37
N GLY A 189 28.68 -5.82 -4.07
CA GLY A 189 29.66 -6.47 -4.96
C GLY A 189 29.02 -7.08 -6.22
N ILE A 190 27.92 -6.51 -6.71
CA ILE A 190 27.15 -6.98 -7.86
C ILE A 190 27.37 -6.04 -9.05
N ASP A 191 27.57 -6.59 -10.23
CA ASP A 191 27.48 -5.81 -11.47
C ASP A 191 26.01 -5.61 -11.85
N ARG A 192 25.56 -4.36 -11.91
CA ARG A 192 24.18 -4.02 -12.26
C ARG A 192 23.79 -4.50 -13.67
N SER A 193 24.73 -4.54 -14.61
CA SER A 193 24.47 -5.04 -15.96
C SER A 193 24.24 -6.55 -16.00
N GLY A 194 24.69 -7.27 -14.97
CA GLY A 194 24.54 -8.71 -14.79
C GLY A 194 23.36 -9.13 -13.93
N LEU A 195 22.40 -8.22 -13.64
CA LEU A 195 21.19 -8.60 -12.92
C LEU A 195 20.38 -9.65 -13.71
N ASP A 196 20.00 -10.74 -13.06
CA ASP A 196 19.27 -11.86 -13.71
C ASP A 196 17.90 -11.46 -14.26
N TYR A 197 17.26 -10.50 -13.61
CA TYR A 197 15.94 -9.98 -13.99
C TYR A 197 15.91 -8.46 -13.99
N PRO A 198 15.03 -7.82 -14.78
CA PRO A 198 14.93 -6.37 -14.83
C PRO A 198 14.24 -5.77 -13.61
N ILE A 199 14.70 -4.59 -13.20
CA ILE A 199 13.96 -3.66 -12.35
C ILE A 199 13.36 -2.59 -13.27
N ILE A 200 12.04 -2.60 -13.42
CA ILE A 200 11.31 -1.78 -14.39
C ILE A 200 10.77 -0.53 -13.69
N LEU A 201 11.30 0.63 -14.03
CA LEU A 201 10.82 1.92 -13.51
C LEU A 201 9.55 2.37 -14.23
N VAL A 202 8.51 2.65 -13.46
CA VAL A 202 7.23 3.17 -13.97
C VAL A 202 6.89 4.49 -13.26
N PRO A 203 7.21 5.65 -13.85
CA PRO A 203 6.84 6.93 -13.26
C PRO A 203 5.32 7.15 -13.38
N SER A 204 4.67 7.53 -12.28
CA SER A 204 3.23 7.80 -12.26
C SER A 204 2.86 9.09 -13.02
N LYS A 205 3.79 10.04 -13.08
CA LYS A 205 3.58 11.37 -13.70
C LYS A 205 2.37 12.10 -13.13
N GLY A 206 2.16 12.01 -11.81
CA GLY A 206 1.04 12.63 -11.11
C GLY A 206 -0.32 11.93 -11.32
N ARG A 207 -0.33 10.77 -11.98
CA ARG A 207 -1.56 9.99 -12.14
C ARG A 207 -1.80 9.10 -10.91
N PRO A 208 -3.03 9.06 -10.38
CA PRO A 208 -3.38 8.19 -9.29
C PRO A 208 -3.36 6.70 -9.73
N LEU A 209 -3.13 5.79 -8.76
CA LEU A 209 -2.93 4.37 -9.04
C LEU A 209 -4.10 3.73 -9.79
N HIS A 210 -5.34 4.03 -9.40
CA HIS A 210 -6.53 3.45 -10.04
C HIS A 210 -6.64 3.75 -11.54
N ARG A 211 -5.98 4.83 -12.04
CA ARG A 211 -5.89 5.12 -13.48
C ARG A 211 -4.73 4.43 -14.16
N LEU A 212 -3.77 3.94 -13.40
CA LEU A 212 -2.59 3.24 -13.91
C LEU A 212 -2.75 1.72 -13.88
N VAL A 213 -3.63 1.20 -13.04
CA VAL A 213 -3.71 -0.21 -12.66
C VAL A 213 -3.78 -1.14 -13.87
N ARG A 214 -4.59 -0.81 -14.88
CA ARG A 214 -4.72 -1.64 -16.09
C ARG A 214 -3.38 -1.80 -16.82
N SER A 215 -2.68 -0.69 -17.07
CA SER A 215 -1.39 -0.73 -17.76
C SER A 215 -0.28 -1.33 -16.88
N LEU A 216 -0.44 -1.28 -15.57
CA LEU A 216 0.46 -1.93 -14.63
C LEU A 216 0.20 -3.43 -14.56
N ALA A 217 -1.05 -3.87 -14.55
CA ALA A 217 -1.41 -5.29 -14.49
C ALA A 217 -0.81 -6.07 -15.68
N GLU A 218 -0.87 -5.51 -16.90
CA GLU A 218 -0.25 -6.11 -18.08
C GLU A 218 1.27 -6.28 -17.91
N ARG A 219 1.95 -5.27 -17.32
CA ARG A 219 3.42 -5.31 -17.09
C ARG A 219 3.79 -6.15 -15.88
N ALA A 220 2.88 -6.26 -14.92
CA ALA A 220 3.07 -7.01 -13.69
C ALA A 220 2.81 -8.51 -13.85
N ALA A 221 2.24 -8.95 -14.98
CA ALA A 221 1.84 -10.34 -15.19
C ALA A 221 2.94 -11.35 -14.84
N ASP A 222 4.19 -11.04 -15.19
CA ASP A 222 5.37 -11.88 -14.92
C ASP A 222 6.22 -11.34 -13.75
N ALA A 223 5.81 -10.26 -13.07
CA ALA A 223 6.59 -9.67 -12.01
C ALA A 223 6.53 -10.50 -10.72
N ALA A 224 7.67 -10.64 -10.06
CA ALA A 224 7.77 -11.19 -8.72
C ALA A 224 7.13 -10.28 -7.67
N GLY A 225 7.06 -8.98 -7.94
CA GLY A 225 6.39 -8.02 -7.10
C GLY A 225 6.38 -6.60 -7.64
N VAL A 226 5.53 -5.77 -7.06
CA VAL A 226 5.36 -4.35 -7.41
C VAL A 226 5.69 -3.49 -6.20
N ILE A 227 6.65 -2.60 -6.32
CA ILE A 227 7.04 -1.64 -5.29
C ILE A 227 6.49 -0.28 -5.64
N MET A 228 5.84 0.40 -4.69
CA MET A 228 5.22 1.72 -4.86
C MET A 228 5.82 2.75 -3.91
N ASP A 229 6.45 3.79 -4.45
CA ASP A 229 7.15 4.83 -3.70
C ASP A 229 6.73 6.24 -4.16
N ALA A 230 5.90 6.98 -3.42
CA ALA A 230 5.19 6.66 -2.18
C ALA A 230 3.67 6.74 -2.40
N GLN A 231 2.88 6.19 -1.47
CA GLN A 231 1.42 6.20 -1.54
C GLN A 231 0.83 7.58 -1.81
N GLN A 232 1.33 8.61 -1.12
CA GLN A 232 0.78 9.97 -1.19
C GLN A 232 0.69 10.51 -2.62
N GLY A 233 1.70 10.26 -3.43
CA GLY A 233 1.71 10.69 -4.83
C GLY A 233 0.89 9.79 -5.78
N LEU A 234 0.37 8.67 -5.29
CA LEU A 234 -0.48 7.74 -6.03
C LEU A 234 -1.96 7.80 -5.61
N LEU A 235 -2.29 8.62 -4.61
CA LEU A 235 -3.67 8.90 -4.24
C LEU A 235 -4.32 9.84 -5.24
N ALA A 236 -5.65 9.80 -5.33
CA ALA A 236 -6.44 10.67 -6.21
C ALA A 236 -6.63 12.08 -5.61
N ILE A 237 -5.53 12.74 -5.21
CA ILE A 237 -5.56 14.07 -4.58
C ILE A 237 -6.13 15.08 -5.60
N GLY A 238 -7.19 15.80 -5.20
CA GLY A 238 -7.89 16.74 -6.06
C GLY A 238 -9.10 16.17 -6.81
N GLU A 239 -9.33 14.86 -6.79
CA GLU A 239 -10.60 14.28 -7.18
C GLU A 239 -11.62 14.42 -6.02
N GLN A 240 -12.92 14.42 -6.36
CA GLN A 240 -13.96 14.53 -5.34
C GLN A 240 -13.91 13.30 -4.41
N GLY A 241 -13.90 13.56 -3.10
CA GLY A 241 -13.88 12.50 -2.09
C GLY A 241 -13.01 12.86 -0.88
N ASN A 242 -13.27 12.20 0.23
CA ASN A 242 -12.45 12.33 1.43
C ASN A 242 -11.21 11.40 1.34
N ILE A 243 -10.26 11.63 2.21
CA ILE A 243 -9.00 10.84 2.28
C ILE A 243 -9.24 9.32 2.45
N ARG A 244 -10.34 8.93 3.09
CA ARG A 244 -10.71 7.52 3.27
C ARG A 244 -11.11 6.87 1.95
N ASP A 245 -11.91 7.57 1.13
CA ASP A 245 -12.35 7.07 -0.17
C ASP A 245 -11.17 6.96 -1.14
N GLN A 246 -10.27 7.94 -1.11
CA GLN A 246 -9.04 7.91 -1.91
C GLN A 246 -8.12 6.74 -1.52
N ALA A 247 -7.98 6.46 -0.22
CA ALA A 247 -7.24 5.31 0.26
C ALA A 247 -7.92 3.99 -0.15
N ALA A 248 -9.26 3.93 -0.12
CA ALA A 248 -10.00 2.75 -0.57
C ALA A 248 -9.80 2.49 -2.07
N LEU A 249 -9.88 3.52 -2.91
CA LEU A 249 -9.60 3.42 -4.35
C LEU A 249 -8.16 2.95 -4.63
N PHE A 250 -7.19 3.47 -3.87
CA PHE A 250 -5.80 3.05 -3.98
C PHE A 250 -5.62 1.55 -3.66
N TRP A 251 -6.20 1.07 -2.56
CA TRP A 251 -6.08 -0.33 -2.16
C TRP A 251 -6.85 -1.28 -3.08
N ASN A 252 -8.01 -0.86 -3.59
CA ASN A 252 -8.73 -1.63 -4.60
C ASN A 252 -7.90 -1.79 -5.88
N ALA A 253 -7.20 -0.73 -6.30
CA ALA A 253 -6.29 -0.81 -7.44
C ALA A 253 -5.08 -1.75 -7.17
N ILE A 254 -4.61 -1.86 -5.94
CA ILE A 254 -3.59 -2.86 -5.57
C ILE A 254 -4.14 -4.28 -5.68
N ASP A 255 -5.35 -4.51 -5.19
CA ASP A 255 -6.00 -5.83 -5.29
C ASP A 255 -6.23 -6.24 -6.77
N GLU A 256 -6.53 -5.28 -7.66
CA GLU A 256 -6.66 -5.52 -9.10
C GLU A 256 -5.35 -5.91 -9.81
N LEU A 257 -4.18 -5.61 -9.22
CA LEU A 257 -2.90 -6.03 -9.80
C LEU A 257 -2.67 -7.54 -9.74
N ASP A 258 -3.36 -8.25 -8.84
CA ASP A 258 -3.18 -9.69 -8.57
C ASP A 258 -1.71 -10.10 -8.42
N ARG A 259 -0.90 -9.25 -7.79
CA ARG A 259 0.53 -9.44 -7.54
C ARG A 259 0.91 -8.92 -6.16
N PRO A 260 1.94 -9.50 -5.52
CA PRO A 260 2.47 -8.92 -4.30
C PRO A 260 2.85 -7.47 -4.51
N ALA A 261 2.35 -6.57 -3.68
CA ALA A 261 2.64 -5.15 -3.76
C ALA A 261 3.21 -4.63 -2.44
N PHE A 262 4.25 -3.83 -2.49
CA PHE A 262 4.84 -3.21 -1.31
C PHE A 262 4.84 -1.68 -1.45
N VAL A 263 4.29 -1.00 -0.47
CA VAL A 263 4.01 0.43 -0.53
C VAL A 263 4.75 1.17 0.57
N THR A 264 5.36 2.31 0.25
CA THR A 264 5.83 3.25 1.28
C THR A 264 4.81 4.33 1.54
N ALA A 265 4.82 4.86 2.77
CA ALA A 265 4.05 6.04 3.14
C ALA A 265 4.79 6.92 4.15
N HIS A 266 4.39 8.18 4.18
CA HIS A 266 4.76 9.10 5.23
C HIS A 266 3.78 9.01 6.41
N PRO A 267 4.23 9.18 7.66
CA PRO A 267 3.34 9.39 8.79
C PRO A 267 2.56 10.70 8.60
N ASN A 268 1.45 10.87 9.30
CA ASN A 268 0.79 12.18 9.34
C ASN A 268 1.69 13.22 10.05
N LEU A 269 1.38 14.52 9.88
CA LEU A 269 2.20 15.61 10.43
C LEU A 269 2.34 15.56 11.96
N GLU A 270 1.28 15.17 12.66
CA GLU A 270 1.29 15.03 14.11
C GLU A 270 2.20 13.88 14.55
N GLN A 271 2.06 12.74 13.91
CA GLN A 271 2.91 11.58 14.15
C GLN A 271 4.35 11.81 13.72
N ALA A 272 4.59 12.55 12.63
CA ALA A 272 5.95 12.88 12.21
C ALA A 272 6.71 13.69 13.28
N ARG A 273 6.02 14.58 14.01
CA ARG A 273 6.59 15.35 15.12
C ARG A 273 6.91 14.51 16.36
N THR A 274 6.20 13.41 16.53
CA THR A 274 6.31 12.51 17.67
C THR A 274 6.66 11.08 17.24
N TRP A 275 7.30 10.94 16.08
CA TRP A 275 7.56 9.64 15.45
C TRP A 275 8.27 8.65 16.37
N ASP A 276 9.13 9.16 17.24
CA ASP A 276 9.86 8.38 18.24
C ASP A 276 8.96 7.64 19.22
N ARG A 277 7.71 8.05 19.35
CA ARG A 277 6.71 7.53 20.28
C ARG A 277 5.49 6.96 19.57
N SER A 278 5.47 7.03 18.22
CA SER A 278 4.30 6.61 17.47
C SER A 278 4.27 5.09 17.32
N ASP A 279 3.08 4.55 17.32
CA ASP A 279 2.77 3.16 17.01
C ASP A 279 2.79 2.89 15.49
N GLY A 280 3.35 3.81 14.70
CA GLY A 280 3.57 3.62 13.26
C GLY A 280 2.31 3.68 12.42
N ARG A 281 1.36 4.57 12.74
CA ARG A 281 0.16 4.76 11.92
C ARG A 281 0.48 5.61 10.68
N ALA A 282 0.05 5.14 9.51
CA ALA A 282 0.17 5.91 8.28
C ALA A 282 -0.74 7.15 8.30
N ALA A 283 -0.30 8.18 7.56
CA ALA A 283 -1.16 9.31 7.27
C ALA A 283 -2.46 8.84 6.59
N GLY A 284 -3.57 9.36 7.05
CA GLY A 284 -4.77 9.48 6.24
C GLY A 284 -5.95 8.63 6.57
N SER A 285 -5.87 7.38 7.01
CA SER A 285 -7.09 6.68 7.37
C SER A 285 -6.88 5.31 8.02
N GLU A 286 -7.92 4.82 8.70
CA GLU A 286 -7.98 3.44 9.19
C GLU A 286 -7.84 2.41 8.07
N VAL A 287 -8.25 2.75 6.84
CA VAL A 287 -8.11 1.90 5.65
C VAL A 287 -6.64 1.51 5.40
N ASN A 288 -5.71 2.45 5.60
CA ASN A 288 -4.27 2.17 5.46
C ASN A 288 -3.75 1.19 6.53
N ARG A 289 -4.43 1.09 7.67
CA ARG A 289 -4.12 0.09 8.70
C ARG A 289 -4.74 -1.27 8.35
N ASP A 290 -5.94 -1.28 7.80
CA ASP A 290 -6.74 -2.50 7.73
C ASP A 290 -6.47 -3.32 6.45
N ARG A 291 -6.12 -2.67 5.34
CA ARG A 291 -5.91 -3.33 4.04
C ARG A 291 -4.58 -4.09 3.90
N PRO A 292 -3.39 -3.57 4.24
CA PRO A 292 -2.17 -4.32 4.07
C PRO A 292 -2.16 -5.59 4.92
N ARG A 293 -1.54 -6.65 4.42
CA ARG A 293 -1.36 -7.92 5.18
C ARG A 293 -0.28 -7.80 6.23
N ILE A 294 0.72 -6.95 5.98
CA ILE A 294 1.78 -6.61 6.92
C ILE A 294 2.05 -5.11 6.88
N ALA A 295 2.34 -4.53 8.03
CA ALA A 295 2.79 -3.14 8.13
C ALA A 295 4.00 -3.03 9.06
N TRP A 296 4.94 -2.20 8.64
CA TRP A 296 6.17 -1.91 9.37
C TRP A 296 6.27 -0.42 9.66
N ALA A 297 6.69 -0.11 10.89
CA ALA A 297 7.15 1.22 11.26
C ALA A 297 8.68 1.22 11.37
N GLY A 298 9.33 2.11 10.64
CA GLY A 298 10.79 2.19 10.65
C GLY A 298 11.30 3.33 11.51
N HIS A 299 12.25 3.01 12.37
CA HIS A 299 13.00 3.96 13.18
C HIS A 299 14.48 3.91 12.79
N TRP A 300 15.17 5.02 12.94
CA TRP A 300 16.61 5.09 12.67
C TRP A 300 17.33 5.96 13.70
N ALA A 301 18.62 5.73 13.83
CA ALA A 301 19.55 6.61 14.54
C ALA A 301 20.73 6.88 13.62
N ASP A 302 21.06 8.17 13.44
CA ASP A 302 22.26 8.56 12.76
C ASP A 302 23.46 8.31 13.67
N GLU A 303 24.47 7.64 13.14
CA GLU A 303 25.80 7.57 13.72
C GLU A 303 26.71 8.56 12.99
N ARG A 304 27.73 9.06 13.68
CA ARG A 304 28.61 10.11 13.16
C ARG A 304 29.15 9.72 11.78
N ALA A 305 29.01 10.64 10.81
CA ALA A 305 29.70 10.51 9.55
C ALA A 305 31.21 10.36 9.79
N VAL A 306 31.76 9.26 9.33
CA VAL A 306 33.18 9.10 9.18
C VAL A 306 33.58 9.75 7.86
N ALA A 307 34.77 10.34 7.73
CA ALA A 307 35.19 11.05 6.53
C ALA A 307 34.86 10.25 5.24
N GLY A 308 34.01 10.81 4.39
CA GLY A 308 33.59 10.21 3.12
C GLY A 308 32.44 9.20 3.18
N ALA A 309 31.88 8.88 4.36
CA ALA A 309 30.74 7.97 4.49
C ALA A 309 29.80 8.40 5.61
N SER A 310 28.50 8.13 5.44
CA SER A 310 27.52 8.23 6.51
C SER A 310 26.99 6.86 6.88
N PHE A 311 26.55 6.70 8.11
CA PHE A 311 26.00 5.45 8.62
C PHE A 311 24.72 5.71 9.42
N ARG A 312 23.70 4.89 9.15
CA ARG A 312 22.45 4.88 9.93
C ARG A 312 22.11 3.46 10.38
N ARG A 313 21.68 3.35 11.62
CA ARG A 313 21.05 2.12 12.10
C ARG A 313 19.54 2.21 11.97
N TYR A 314 18.95 1.14 11.49
CA TYR A 314 17.50 1.00 11.34
C TYR A 314 16.98 -0.09 12.23
N THR A 315 15.76 0.11 12.74
CA THR A 315 14.93 -0.92 13.32
C THR A 315 13.53 -0.80 12.74
N LEU A 316 13.09 -1.84 12.05
CA LEU A 316 11.74 -1.96 11.53
C LEU A 316 10.93 -2.81 12.50
N THR A 317 9.87 -2.23 13.04
CA THR A 317 8.94 -2.93 13.97
C THR A 317 7.68 -3.28 13.21
N CYS A 318 7.29 -4.56 13.24
CA CYS A 318 6.04 -5.00 12.66
C CYS A 318 4.88 -4.50 13.53
N THR A 319 4.03 -3.65 12.96
CA THR A 319 2.86 -3.06 13.64
C THR A 319 1.56 -3.78 13.29
N LYS A 320 1.57 -4.58 12.23
CA LYS A 320 0.46 -5.42 11.80
C LYS A 320 0.97 -6.64 11.04
N TYR A 321 0.37 -7.80 11.31
CA TYR A 321 0.50 -9.00 10.50
C TYR A 321 -0.75 -9.87 10.60
N ASN A 322 -1.39 -10.17 9.45
CA ASN A 322 -2.68 -10.88 9.43
C ASN A 322 -2.55 -12.41 9.45
N ASN A 323 -1.38 -12.96 9.11
CA ASN A 323 -1.22 -14.38 8.84
C ASN A 323 -0.54 -15.16 9.98
N GLY A 324 -0.44 -14.58 11.18
CA GLY A 324 0.19 -15.25 12.33
C GLY A 324 0.74 -14.29 13.37
N PRO A 325 1.64 -14.75 14.25
CA PRO A 325 2.30 -13.88 15.21
C PRO A 325 3.18 -12.85 14.48
N HIS A 326 3.25 -11.65 15.02
CA HIS A 326 4.07 -10.58 14.45
C HIS A 326 5.52 -11.04 14.33
N PRO A 327 6.17 -10.84 13.17
CA PRO A 327 7.60 -11.03 13.05
C PRO A 327 8.35 -10.17 14.07
N GLY A 328 9.47 -10.66 14.56
CA GLY A 328 10.37 -9.89 15.40
C GLY A 328 10.89 -8.63 14.68
N PRO A 329 11.43 -7.67 15.42
CA PRO A 329 12.01 -6.47 14.82
C PRO A 329 13.18 -6.82 13.91
N LEU A 330 13.26 -6.16 12.76
CA LEU A 330 14.39 -6.25 11.83
C LEU A 330 15.34 -5.09 12.10
N SER A 331 16.63 -5.38 12.26
CA SER A 331 17.63 -4.35 12.55
C SER A 331 18.85 -4.51 11.67
N PHE A 332 19.24 -3.41 11.02
CA PHE A 332 20.39 -3.38 10.12
C PHE A 332 21.00 -1.99 10.08
N GLY A 333 22.28 -1.92 9.73
CA GLY A 333 22.99 -0.71 9.40
C GLY A 333 22.95 -0.44 7.90
N MET A 334 22.90 0.81 7.48
CA MET A 334 23.06 1.25 6.11
C MET A 334 24.15 2.32 6.05
N SER A 335 25.17 2.07 5.24
CA SER A 335 26.27 2.98 4.99
C SER A 335 26.15 3.56 3.60
N TRP A 336 26.46 4.85 3.46
CA TRP A 336 26.62 5.53 2.18
C TRP A 336 28.03 6.07 2.06
N THR A 337 28.71 5.79 0.97
CA THR A 337 29.85 6.57 0.55
C THR A 337 29.38 7.72 -0.35
N PHE A 338 29.93 8.90 -0.13
CA PHE A 338 29.58 10.04 -0.96
C PHE A 338 30.21 9.89 -2.34
N PRO A 339 29.48 10.29 -3.40
CA PRO A 339 30.04 10.29 -4.75
C PRO A 339 31.26 11.21 -4.83
N LEU A 340 32.27 10.78 -5.59
CA LEU A 340 33.47 11.57 -5.83
C LEU A 340 33.28 12.62 -6.93
N GLY A 341 32.13 12.62 -7.61
CA GLY A 341 31.74 13.54 -8.67
C GLY A 341 30.33 13.30 -9.16
N ASP A 342 29.84 14.14 -10.06
CA ASP A 342 28.44 14.13 -10.53
C ASP A 342 28.03 12.82 -11.25
N ASP A 343 28.98 12.07 -11.79
CA ASP A 343 28.74 10.82 -12.50
C ASP A 343 29.05 9.57 -11.66
N ASP A 344 29.47 9.77 -10.40
CA ASP A 344 29.71 8.67 -9.46
C ASP A 344 28.47 8.43 -8.58
N PRO A 345 27.80 7.27 -8.65
CA PRO A 345 26.66 6.94 -7.80
C PRO A 345 27.01 6.73 -6.32
N GLY A 346 28.30 6.67 -5.97
CA GLY A 346 28.73 6.25 -4.66
C GLY A 346 28.49 4.76 -4.40
N GLU A 347 28.37 4.40 -3.14
CA GLU A 347 28.14 3.02 -2.70
C GLU A 347 27.17 2.99 -1.53
N VAL A 348 26.22 2.05 -1.53
CA VAL A 348 25.29 1.78 -0.44
C VAL A 348 25.42 0.34 0.00
N SER A 349 25.85 0.12 1.23
CA SER A 349 26.00 -1.22 1.81
C SER A 349 25.13 -1.41 3.05
N PHE A 350 24.75 -2.67 3.30
CA PHE A 350 23.95 -3.05 4.44
C PHE A 350 24.72 -4.02 5.33
N SER A 351 24.57 -3.89 6.64
CA SER A 351 25.27 -4.73 7.62
C SER A 351 24.34 -5.11 8.77
N PRO A 352 24.54 -6.29 9.40
CA PRO A 352 23.84 -6.64 10.63
C PRO A 352 24.14 -5.60 11.72
N CYS A 353 23.13 -5.19 12.48
CA CYS A 353 23.36 -4.36 13.65
C CYS A 353 22.36 -4.69 14.79
N GLN A 354 22.74 -4.25 16.00
CA GLN A 354 21.83 -4.36 17.13
C GLN A 354 20.62 -3.42 16.98
N PRO A 355 19.45 -3.81 17.47
CA PRO A 355 18.27 -2.97 17.48
C PRO A 355 18.59 -1.60 18.08
N VAL A 356 18.04 -0.55 17.48
CA VAL A 356 18.00 0.77 18.10
C VAL A 356 17.07 0.64 19.31
N ILE A 357 17.65 0.33 20.46
CA ILE A 357 16.91 0.36 21.72
C ILE A 357 16.76 1.85 22.05
N ARG A 358 15.64 2.40 21.67
CA ARG A 358 15.21 3.65 22.25
C ARG A 358 14.84 3.35 23.69
N ALA A 359 15.60 3.92 24.62
CA ALA A 359 15.11 4.02 25.97
C ALA A 359 13.68 4.56 25.84
N ARG A 360 12.67 3.76 26.19
CA ARG A 360 11.38 4.34 26.54
C ARG A 360 11.78 5.45 27.52
N LYS A 361 11.76 6.71 27.07
CA LYS A 361 11.55 7.76 28.03
C LYS A 361 10.27 7.29 28.71
N THR A 362 10.43 6.79 29.91
CA THR A 362 9.31 6.56 30.82
C THR A 362 8.45 7.77 30.56
N ASP A 363 7.28 7.56 30.00
CA ASP A 363 6.29 8.62 29.83
C ASP A 363 5.92 9.06 31.24
N ALA A 364 6.79 9.85 31.82
CA ALA A 364 6.30 10.77 32.84
C ALA A 364 5.23 11.56 32.10
N PRO A 365 3.97 11.37 32.43
CA PRO A 365 2.86 11.95 31.71
C PRO A 365 3.21 13.42 31.58
N ARG A 366 3.22 13.99 30.34
CA ARG A 366 3.41 15.42 30.15
C ARG A 366 2.20 16.07 30.81
N LEU A 367 2.39 16.39 32.07
CA LEU A 367 1.38 17.05 32.86
C LEU A 367 1.09 18.37 32.15
N THR A 368 -0.16 18.65 31.87
CA THR A 368 -0.56 20.00 31.43
C THR A 368 -0.11 20.98 32.54
N ALA A 369 0.05 22.24 32.21
CA ALA A 369 0.44 23.25 33.22
C ALA A 369 -0.46 23.18 34.46
N ALA A 370 -1.77 22.94 34.27
CA ALA A 370 -2.72 22.75 35.37
C ALA A 370 -2.48 21.47 36.18
N MET A 371 -2.06 20.37 35.52
CA MET A 371 -1.71 19.12 36.22
C MET A 371 -0.37 19.23 36.94
N GLN A 372 0.59 19.96 36.38
CA GLN A 372 1.86 20.23 37.04
C GLN A 372 1.63 21.07 38.33
N GLN A 373 0.87 22.15 38.24
CA GLN A 373 0.49 22.93 39.42
C GLN A 373 -0.23 22.08 40.47
N THR A 374 -1.08 21.13 40.05
CA THR A 374 -1.74 20.21 40.94
C THR A 374 -0.77 19.23 41.59
N LEU A 375 0.20 18.73 40.88
CA LEU A 375 1.26 17.87 41.41
C LEU A 375 2.13 18.63 42.43
N ASP A 376 2.56 19.83 42.07
CA ASP A 376 3.39 20.66 42.94
C ASP A 376 2.67 20.98 44.27
N ALA A 377 1.37 21.31 44.18
CA ALA A 377 0.54 21.54 45.36
C ALA A 377 0.31 20.25 46.18
N TYR A 378 0.15 19.11 45.52
CA TYR A 378 0.02 17.81 46.19
C TYR A 378 1.30 17.43 46.93
N GLN A 379 2.47 17.61 46.33
CA GLN A 379 3.78 17.39 46.95
C GLN A 379 4.03 18.35 48.12
N ALA A 380 3.48 19.57 48.04
CA ALA A 380 3.48 20.53 49.14
C ALA A 380 2.50 20.20 50.27
N GLY A 381 1.80 19.04 50.19
CA GLY A 381 0.90 18.56 51.26
C GLY A 381 -0.59 18.81 51.05
N ALA A 382 -1.01 19.31 49.89
CA ALA A 382 -2.41 19.45 49.50
C ALA A 382 -3.03 18.15 48.98
N THR A 383 -3.03 17.10 49.82
CA THR A 383 -3.40 15.72 49.43
C THR A 383 -4.90 15.46 49.34
N THR A 384 -5.72 16.41 49.68
CA THR A 384 -7.19 16.30 49.57
C THR A 384 -7.76 17.39 48.65
N PRO A 385 -8.94 17.18 48.04
CA PRO A 385 -9.56 18.19 47.17
C PRO A 385 -9.75 19.53 47.86
N ALA A 386 -10.14 19.55 49.15
CA ALA A 386 -10.33 20.77 49.92
C ALA A 386 -9.02 21.55 50.12
N LYS A 387 -7.92 20.84 50.45
CA LYS A 387 -6.58 21.46 50.58
C LYS A 387 -6.06 21.92 49.21
N LEU A 388 -6.31 21.16 48.15
CA LEU A 388 -5.93 21.53 46.81
C LEU A 388 -6.69 22.76 46.31
N GLN A 389 -7.98 22.84 46.60
CA GLN A 389 -8.79 24.02 46.31
C GLN A 389 -8.21 25.26 46.93
N ALA A 390 -7.89 25.19 48.24
CA ALA A 390 -7.30 26.31 48.97
C ALA A 390 -5.90 26.69 48.45
N ALA A 391 -5.05 25.69 48.19
CA ALA A 391 -3.67 25.92 47.74
C ALA A 391 -3.58 26.54 46.35
N LEU A 392 -4.49 26.17 45.43
CA LEU A 392 -4.50 26.64 44.05
C LEU A 392 -5.52 27.74 43.77
N GLY A 393 -6.30 28.19 44.78
CA GLY A 393 -7.32 29.21 44.60
C GLY A 393 -8.40 28.81 43.60
N LEU A 394 -8.83 27.54 43.60
CA LEU A 394 -9.80 27.05 42.63
C LEU A 394 -11.23 27.44 43.05
N ASP A 395 -12.03 27.80 42.03
CA ASP A 395 -13.39 28.31 42.24
C ASP A 395 -14.37 27.26 42.85
N SER A 396 -14.09 25.96 42.67
CA SER A 396 -14.95 24.91 43.20
C SER A 396 -14.20 23.67 43.69
N TYR A 397 -14.80 23.00 44.67
CA TYR A 397 -14.35 21.70 45.17
C TYR A 397 -14.35 20.61 44.06
N GLU A 398 -15.35 20.66 43.16
CA GLU A 398 -15.46 19.71 42.07
C GLU A 398 -14.30 19.83 41.09
N THR A 399 -13.84 21.06 40.82
CA THR A 399 -12.64 21.31 39.98
C THR A 399 -11.39 20.72 40.64
N ALA A 400 -11.23 20.92 41.93
CA ALA A 400 -10.11 20.35 42.69
C ALA A 400 -10.13 18.82 42.70
N HIS A 401 -11.30 18.22 42.92
CA HIS A 401 -11.51 16.78 42.89
C HIS A 401 -11.20 16.20 41.51
N SER A 402 -11.71 16.81 40.44
CA SER A 402 -11.45 16.38 39.06
C SER A 402 -9.97 16.45 38.69
N ARG A 403 -9.24 17.49 39.10
CA ARG A 403 -7.81 17.63 38.89
C ARG A 403 -7.02 16.54 39.63
N LEU A 404 -7.37 16.26 40.87
CA LEU A 404 -6.70 15.23 41.67
C LEU A 404 -6.95 13.83 41.07
N ALA A 405 -8.20 13.55 40.68
CA ALA A 405 -8.54 12.28 40.02
C ALA A 405 -7.76 12.07 38.69
N ARG A 406 -7.62 13.12 37.89
CA ARG A 406 -6.80 13.05 36.63
C ARG A 406 -5.32 12.84 36.94
N LEU A 407 -4.80 13.46 37.98
CA LEU A 407 -3.43 13.27 38.41
C LEU A 407 -3.17 11.81 38.84
N GLN A 408 -4.10 11.21 39.58
CA GLN A 408 -4.06 9.78 39.94
C GLN A 408 -4.15 8.87 38.74
N GLN A 409 -5.09 9.13 37.82
CA GLN A 409 -5.24 8.36 36.58
C GLN A 409 -4.03 8.44 35.65
N SER A 410 -3.28 9.56 35.71
CA SER A 410 -2.07 9.72 34.90
C SER A 410 -0.86 8.90 35.39
N GLY A 411 -0.94 8.26 36.56
CA GLY A 411 0.17 7.55 37.18
C GLY A 411 1.31 8.45 37.72
N ALA A 412 1.11 9.76 37.68
CA ALA A 412 2.14 10.71 38.12
C ALA A 412 2.41 10.66 39.63
N LEU A 413 1.47 10.11 40.41
CA LEU A 413 1.65 9.92 41.85
C LEU A 413 2.38 8.63 42.21
N ASP A 414 2.37 7.63 41.32
CA ASP A 414 2.98 6.32 41.59
C ASP A 414 4.44 6.24 41.16
N ALA A 415 4.90 7.20 40.35
CA ALA A 415 6.26 7.20 39.79
C ALA A 415 7.35 7.59 40.81
N GLU A 416 7.01 8.26 41.90
CA GLU A 416 7.97 8.74 42.91
C GLU A 416 8.11 7.81 44.14
N VAL A 417 7.36 6.71 44.24
CA VAL A 417 7.47 5.77 45.38
C VAL A 417 8.55 4.70 45.10
N SER A 418 9.18 4.71 43.93
CA SER A 418 10.18 3.71 43.49
C SER A 418 11.61 4.25 43.37
N GLU A 419 11.92 5.43 43.88
CA GLU A 419 13.28 5.90 44.20
C GLU A 419 13.47 5.87 45.73
#